data_97707ae399d9b68c5472d9fa745890c3
#
_entry.id   97707ae399d9b68c5472d9fa745890c3
#
_cell.length_a   1.000
_cell.length_b   1.000
_cell.length_c   1.000
_cell.angle_alpha   90.00
_cell.angle_beta   90.00
_cell.angle_gamma   90.00
#
_symmetry.space_group_name_H-M   'P 1'
#
loop_
_entity.id
_entity.type
_entity.pdbx_description
1 polymer ?
#
loop_
_entity_poly.entity_id
_entity_poly.type
_entity_poly.pdbx_seq_one_letter_code
_entity_poly.pdbx_strand_id
1 'polypeptide(L)'
;MNITSDIKPVTYLKSKAADLLNQINETHRPVIITQNGEPRAVLQDPESFENMRNAIGLLKLLSQGESDLRDGKVKPQEEVFKGIEKALKEKL
;
A
#
# COMPACT_ATOMS: atom_id res chain seq x y z
N MET A 1 -3.72 2.57 14.35
CA MET A 1 -4.74 1.53 14.10
C MET A 1 -5.69 1.45 15.29
N ASN A 2 -6.98 1.42 15.02
CA ASN A 2 -8.00 1.28 16.06
C ASN A 2 -8.36 -0.21 16.19
N ILE A 3 -8.05 -0.83 17.34
CA ILE A 3 -8.21 -2.28 17.56
C ILE A 3 -9.67 -2.72 17.39
N THR A 4 -10.63 -1.92 17.88
CA THR A 4 -12.05 -2.31 17.85
C THR A 4 -12.67 -2.21 16.45
N SER A 5 -12.23 -1.26 15.61
CA SER A 5 -12.80 -1.05 14.29
C SER A 5 -11.95 -1.62 13.15
N ASP A 6 -10.66 -1.79 13.39
CA ASP A 6 -9.70 -2.17 12.33
C ASP A 6 -9.30 -3.66 12.40
N ILE A 7 -9.77 -4.39 13.40
CA ILE A 7 -9.56 -5.84 13.51
C ILE A 7 -10.92 -6.52 13.68
N LYS A 8 -11.25 -7.40 12.76
CA LYS A 8 -12.55 -8.10 12.74
C LYS A 8 -12.36 -9.59 12.49
N PRO A 9 -13.15 -10.44 13.13
CA PRO A 9 -13.11 -11.88 12.83
C PRO A 9 -13.74 -12.17 11.47
N VAL A 10 -13.39 -13.32 10.89
CA VAL A 10 -13.93 -13.74 9.60
C VAL A 10 -15.46 -13.88 9.63
N THR A 11 -16.04 -14.20 10.78
CA THR A 11 -17.48 -14.29 10.94
C THR A 11 -18.18 -12.94 10.72
N TYR A 12 -17.55 -11.86 11.14
CA TYR A 12 -18.05 -10.50 10.87
C TYR A 12 -18.04 -10.21 9.37
N LEU A 13 -16.97 -10.57 8.69
CA LEU A 13 -16.88 -10.40 7.23
C LEU A 13 -17.99 -11.18 6.50
N LYS A 14 -18.26 -12.41 6.92
CA LYS A 14 -19.29 -13.24 6.31
C LYS A 14 -20.68 -12.63 6.48
N SER A 15 -21.00 -12.07 7.64
CA SER A 15 -22.33 -11.57 7.94
C SER A 15 -22.55 -10.11 7.57
N LYS A 16 -21.50 -9.28 7.56
CA LYS A 16 -21.60 -7.84 7.38
C LYS A 16 -20.58 -7.30 6.36
N ALA A 17 -20.40 -8.02 5.27
CA ALA A 17 -19.42 -7.65 4.25
C ALA A 17 -19.67 -6.25 3.68
N ALA A 18 -20.93 -5.89 3.39
CA ALA A 18 -21.25 -4.59 2.82
C ALA A 18 -20.92 -3.45 3.79
N ASP A 19 -21.25 -3.62 5.06
CA ASP A 19 -20.93 -2.62 6.09
C ASP A 19 -19.43 -2.43 6.24
N LEU A 20 -18.68 -3.53 6.20
CA LEU A 20 -17.23 -3.50 6.31
C LEU A 20 -16.58 -2.80 5.10
N LEU A 21 -17.06 -3.10 3.90
CA LEU A 21 -16.59 -2.44 2.68
C LEU A 21 -16.87 -0.95 2.71
N ASN A 22 -18.06 -0.53 3.17
CA ASN A 22 -18.38 0.89 3.32
C ASN A 22 -17.45 1.56 4.33
N GLN A 23 -17.20 0.93 5.47
CA GLN A 23 -16.26 1.46 6.47
C GLN A 23 -14.87 1.68 5.86
N ILE A 24 -14.35 0.69 5.15
CA ILE A 24 -13.02 0.76 4.55
C ILE A 24 -12.95 1.86 3.50
N ASN A 25 -13.97 1.99 2.65
CA ASN A 25 -14.00 3.02 1.61
C ASN A 25 -14.16 4.43 2.18
N GLU A 26 -14.85 4.59 3.30
CA GLU A 26 -15.02 5.89 3.94
C GLU A 26 -13.80 6.31 4.76
N THR A 27 -13.20 5.39 5.50
CA THR A 27 -12.10 5.71 6.42
C THR A 27 -10.74 5.60 5.78
N HIS A 28 -10.60 4.84 4.69
CA HIS A 28 -9.33 4.53 4.02
C HIS A 28 -8.34 3.84 4.97
N ARG A 29 -8.85 3.15 6.00
CA ARG A 29 -8.01 2.40 6.94
C ARG A 29 -8.17 0.91 6.65
N PRO A 30 -7.05 0.16 6.58
CA PRO A 30 -7.13 -1.28 6.36
C PRO A 30 -7.74 -1.98 7.57
N VAL A 31 -8.39 -3.11 7.31
CA VAL A 31 -8.98 -3.95 8.36
C VAL A 31 -8.31 -5.31 8.32
N ILE A 32 -7.82 -5.76 9.46
CA ILE A 32 -7.22 -7.08 9.62
C ILE A 32 -8.32 -8.08 9.91
N ILE A 33 -8.40 -9.13 9.11
CA ILE A 33 -9.37 -10.21 9.30
C ILE A 33 -8.68 -11.37 10.02
N THR A 34 -9.27 -11.79 11.13
CA THR A 34 -8.73 -12.89 11.94
C THR A 34 -9.58 -14.13 11.80
N GLN A 35 -8.94 -15.28 11.98
CA GLN A 35 -9.60 -16.58 12.05
C GLN A 35 -8.96 -17.35 13.20
N ASN A 36 -9.81 -17.82 14.15
CA ASN A 36 -9.33 -18.48 15.37
C ASN A 36 -8.29 -17.67 16.13
N GLY A 37 -8.49 -16.35 16.17
CA GLY A 37 -7.60 -15.42 16.86
C GLY A 37 -6.33 -15.05 16.12
N GLU A 38 -6.12 -15.60 14.93
CA GLU A 38 -4.91 -15.33 14.14
C GLU A 38 -5.19 -14.42 12.96
N PRO A 39 -4.32 -13.44 12.67
CA PRO A 39 -4.46 -12.61 11.47
C PRO A 39 -4.32 -13.48 10.22
N ARG A 40 -5.28 -13.39 9.30
CA ARG A 40 -5.31 -14.20 8.09
C ARG A 40 -5.32 -13.38 6.81
N ALA A 41 -5.84 -12.16 6.87
CA ALA A 41 -5.97 -11.31 5.69
C ALA A 41 -6.03 -9.85 6.09
N VAL A 42 -5.73 -8.98 5.13
CA VAL A 42 -5.92 -7.54 5.27
C VAL A 42 -6.83 -7.08 4.14
N LEU A 43 -7.91 -6.38 4.50
CA LEU A 43 -8.81 -5.74 3.55
C LEU A 43 -8.46 -4.26 3.46
N GLN A 44 -8.30 -3.78 2.23
CA GLN A 44 -7.93 -2.40 1.98
C GLN A 44 -8.68 -1.89 0.76
N ASP A 45 -9.04 -0.61 0.75
CA ASP A 45 -9.68 0.00 -0.41
C ASP A 45 -8.67 0.14 -1.57
N PRO A 46 -9.14 0.12 -2.83
CA PRO A 46 -8.25 0.18 -4.00
C PRO A 46 -7.38 1.44 -4.05
N GLU A 47 -7.91 2.59 -3.65
CA GLU A 47 -7.16 3.85 -3.66
C GLU A 47 -5.97 3.81 -2.71
N SER A 48 -6.20 3.39 -1.46
CA SER A 48 -5.12 3.28 -0.47
C SER A 48 -4.09 2.24 -0.88
N PHE A 49 -4.52 1.13 -1.46
CA PHE A 49 -3.63 0.09 -1.96
C PHE A 49 -2.72 0.63 -3.08
N GLU A 50 -3.29 1.37 -4.06
CA GLU A 50 -2.50 1.95 -5.13
C GLU A 50 -1.53 3.01 -4.62
N ASN A 51 -1.95 3.84 -3.67
CA ASN A 51 -1.08 4.83 -3.05
C ASN A 51 0.11 4.18 -2.36
N MET A 52 -0.12 3.08 -1.66
CA MET A 52 0.95 2.32 -1.01
C MET A 52 1.91 1.73 -2.04
N ARG A 53 1.41 1.14 -3.12
CA ARG A 53 2.23 0.59 -4.20
C ARG A 53 3.09 1.67 -4.84
N ASN A 54 2.52 2.84 -5.09
CA ASN A 54 3.25 3.97 -5.67
C ASN A 54 4.37 4.45 -4.74
N ALA A 55 4.09 4.54 -3.44
CA ALA A 55 5.09 4.92 -2.45
C ALA A 55 6.26 3.93 -2.40
N ILE A 56 5.97 2.62 -2.43
CA ILE A 56 7.00 1.58 -2.48
C ILE A 56 7.82 1.70 -3.76
N GLY A 57 7.17 1.94 -4.90
CA GLY A 57 7.85 2.14 -6.18
C GLY A 57 8.83 3.31 -6.14
N LEU A 58 8.42 4.44 -5.58
CA LEU A 58 9.27 5.61 -5.40
C LEU A 58 10.46 5.32 -4.51
N LEU A 59 10.25 4.65 -3.38
CA LEU A 59 11.32 4.27 -2.45
C LEU A 59 12.34 3.35 -3.13
N LYS A 60 11.90 2.42 -3.95
CA LYS A 60 12.81 1.54 -4.72
C LYS A 60 13.66 2.33 -5.69
N LEU A 61 13.07 3.28 -6.42
CA LEU A 61 13.80 4.12 -7.36
C LEU A 61 14.86 4.98 -6.66
N LEU A 62 14.51 5.59 -5.52
CA LEU A 62 15.43 6.38 -4.72
C LEU A 62 16.58 5.51 -4.18
N SER A 63 16.26 4.31 -3.70
CA SER A 63 17.26 3.37 -3.21
C SER A 63 18.22 2.94 -4.31
N GLN A 64 17.74 2.68 -5.52
CA GLN A 64 18.57 2.35 -6.67
C GLN A 64 19.48 3.51 -7.06
N GLY A 65 18.97 4.73 -7.07
CA GLY A 65 19.76 5.93 -7.36
C GLY A 65 20.87 6.13 -6.36
N GLU A 66 20.60 5.94 -5.07
CA GLU A 66 21.59 6.03 -4.01
C GLU A 66 22.67 4.94 -4.15
N SER A 67 22.25 3.72 -4.47
CA SER A 67 23.19 2.61 -4.71
C SER A 67 24.11 2.90 -5.89
N ASP A 68 23.59 3.44 -6.98
CA ASP A 68 24.38 3.80 -8.15
C ASP A 68 25.43 4.87 -7.81
N LEU A 69 25.11 5.82 -6.96
CA LEU A 69 26.05 6.82 -6.47
C LEU A 69 27.19 6.18 -5.64
N ARG A 70 26.88 5.24 -4.77
CA ARG A 70 27.86 4.53 -3.96
C ARG A 70 28.84 3.72 -4.80
N ASP A 71 28.33 3.13 -5.87
CA ASP A 71 29.11 2.30 -6.78
C ASP A 71 29.89 3.13 -7.82
N GLY A 72 29.81 4.46 -7.74
CA GLY A 72 30.43 5.35 -8.69
C GLY A 72 29.70 5.48 -10.01
N LYS A 73 28.51 4.94 -10.09
CA LYS A 73 27.64 5.05 -11.26
C LYS A 73 26.68 6.21 -11.05
N VAL A 74 27.06 7.36 -11.58
CA VAL A 74 26.20 8.57 -11.45
C VAL A 74 25.26 8.62 -12.62
N LYS A 75 23.95 8.54 -12.35
CA LYS A 75 22.93 8.79 -13.36
C LYS A 75 22.59 10.27 -13.39
N PRO A 76 22.42 10.87 -14.56
CA PRO A 76 21.95 12.24 -14.64
C PRO A 76 20.63 12.40 -13.89
N GLN A 77 20.46 13.52 -13.21
CA GLN A 77 19.26 13.82 -12.43
C GLN A 77 17.98 13.69 -13.27
N GLU A 78 18.06 14.09 -14.56
CA GLU A 78 16.93 13.99 -15.47
C GLU A 78 16.44 12.56 -15.68
N GLU A 79 17.35 11.59 -15.76
CA GLU A 79 16.98 10.18 -15.89
C GLU A 79 16.29 9.65 -14.64
N VAL A 80 16.73 10.09 -13.47
CA VAL A 80 16.09 9.73 -12.21
C VAL A 80 14.67 10.28 -12.16
N PHE A 81 14.48 11.55 -12.52
CA PHE A 81 13.15 12.16 -12.56
C PHE A 81 12.24 11.49 -13.58
N LYS A 82 12.75 11.18 -14.77
CA LYS A 82 11.98 10.44 -15.78
C LYS A 82 11.55 9.07 -15.30
N GLY A 83 12.42 8.38 -14.58
CA GLY A 83 12.10 7.09 -13.96
C GLY A 83 10.98 7.21 -12.94
N ILE A 84 11.00 8.24 -12.12
CA ILE A 84 9.96 8.51 -11.13
C ILE A 84 8.64 8.85 -11.82
N GLU A 85 8.66 9.74 -12.81
CA GLU A 85 7.45 10.08 -13.58
C GLU A 85 6.84 8.85 -14.25
N LYS A 86 7.66 8.03 -14.88
CA LYS A 86 7.20 6.80 -15.53
C LYS A 86 6.56 5.86 -14.52
N ALA A 87 7.18 5.66 -13.37
CA ALA A 87 6.64 4.82 -12.31
C ALA A 87 5.28 5.33 -11.82
N LEU A 88 5.14 6.64 -11.65
CA LEU A 88 3.88 7.26 -11.24
C LEU A 88 2.80 7.08 -12.31
N LYS A 89 3.12 7.32 -13.57
CA LYS A 89 2.16 7.16 -14.67
C LYS A 89 1.71 5.72 -14.86
N GLU A 90 2.60 4.76 -14.72
CA GLU A 90 2.25 3.34 -14.85
C GLU A 90 1.37 2.85 -13.72
N LYS A 91 1.41 3.51 -12.55
CA LYS A 91 0.63 3.11 -11.36
C LYS A 91 -0.69 3.88 -11.22
N LEU A 92 -0.83 4.97 -11.93
CA LEU A 92 -2.07 5.72 -11.98
C LEU A 92 -2.98 5.18 -13.08
#